data_fbbce92a151dafd1ef77956154eec234
#
_entry.id   fbbce92a151dafd1ef77956154eec234
#
_cell.length_a   1.000
_cell.length_b   1.000
_cell.length_c   1.000
_cell.angle_alpha   90.00
_cell.angle_beta   90.00
_cell.angle_gamma   90.00
#
_symmetry.space_group_name_H-M   'P 1'
#
loop_
_entity.id
_entity.type
_entity.pdbx_description
1 polymer ?
#
loop_
_entity_poly.entity_id
_entity_poly.type
_entity_poly.pdbx_seq_one_letter_code
_entity_poly.pdbx_strand_id
1 'polypeptide(L)'
;MKMSRRKVRETIFLLLFRIEFNTQEELQEQMKWYFEERPDVEAKDQLYIETKIGSILKRLPEIDDKIHSICEGWRLERLGKPELAILRLAVYEITNDANIPT
;
A
#
# COMPACT_ATOMS: atom_id res chain seq x y z
N MET A 1 -18.89 10.35 -1.85
CA MET A 1 -18.80 9.65 -3.13
C MET A 1 -18.11 8.31 -2.95
N LYS A 2 -18.73 7.23 -3.42
CA LYS A 2 -18.16 5.91 -3.30
C LYS A 2 -17.02 5.72 -4.30
N MET A 3 -15.86 5.27 -3.82
CA MET A 3 -14.72 5.01 -4.69
C MET A 3 -14.87 3.66 -5.39
N SER A 4 -14.48 3.60 -6.66
CA SER A 4 -14.39 2.32 -7.37
C SER A 4 -13.23 1.50 -6.79
N ARG A 5 -13.25 0.18 -7.02
CA ARG A 5 -12.16 -0.70 -6.60
C ARG A 5 -10.82 -0.25 -7.18
N ARG A 6 -10.84 0.15 -8.44
CA ARG A 6 -9.64 0.66 -9.12
C ARG A 6 -9.11 1.90 -8.42
N LYS A 7 -9.99 2.84 -8.07
CA LYS A 7 -9.58 4.07 -7.41
C LYS A 7 -9.04 3.79 -6.01
N VAL A 8 -9.65 2.87 -5.28
CA VAL A 8 -9.16 2.44 -3.97
C VAL A 8 -7.75 1.89 -4.09
N ARG A 9 -7.50 1.00 -5.06
CA ARG A 9 -6.15 0.43 -5.26
C ARG A 9 -5.13 1.49 -5.64
N GLU A 10 -5.50 2.41 -6.52
CA GLU A 10 -4.63 3.52 -6.89
C GLU A 10 -4.25 4.37 -5.67
N THR A 11 -5.23 4.64 -4.81
CA THR A 11 -4.99 5.42 -3.60
C THR A 11 -4.03 4.70 -2.65
N ILE A 12 -4.25 3.40 -2.45
CA ILE A 12 -3.36 2.58 -1.62
C ILE A 12 -1.95 2.58 -2.19
N PHE A 13 -1.82 2.41 -3.50
CA PHE A 13 -0.51 2.44 -4.16
C PHE A 13 0.21 3.76 -3.93
N LEU A 14 -0.49 4.89 -4.11
CA LEU A 14 0.11 6.20 -3.92
C LEU A 14 0.60 6.41 -2.49
N LEU A 15 -0.17 5.95 -1.52
CA LEU A 15 0.22 6.06 -0.11
C LEU A 15 1.39 5.13 0.23
N LEU A 16 1.38 3.92 -0.32
CA LEU A 16 2.50 2.99 -0.14
C LEU A 16 3.80 3.51 -0.75
N PHE A 17 3.71 4.18 -1.90
CA PHE A 17 4.88 4.78 -2.53
C PHE A 17 5.57 5.77 -1.59
N ARG A 18 4.81 6.45 -0.75
CA ARG A 18 5.34 7.44 0.19
C ARG A 18 6.13 6.82 1.34
N ILE A 19 6.01 5.50 1.57
CA ILE A 19 6.75 4.81 2.63
C ILE A 19 8.25 4.99 2.48
N GLU A 20 8.73 5.03 1.25
CA GLU A 20 10.16 5.17 0.97
C GLU A 20 10.73 6.54 1.36
N PHE A 21 9.87 7.53 1.57
CA PHE A 21 10.27 8.91 1.80
C PHE A 21 9.92 9.43 3.18
N ASN A 22 9.14 8.65 3.97
CA ASN A 22 8.57 9.15 5.21
C ASN A 22 8.62 8.09 6.30
N THR A 23 8.71 8.53 7.55
CA THR A 23 8.52 7.64 8.69
C THR A 23 7.06 7.21 8.76
N GLN A 24 6.78 6.19 9.57
CA GLN A 24 5.38 5.75 9.76
C GLN A 24 4.52 6.85 10.36
N GLU A 25 5.06 7.64 11.27
CA GLU A 25 4.33 8.76 11.87
C GLU A 25 4.00 9.82 10.83
N GLU A 26 4.98 10.17 9.99
CA GLU A 26 4.77 11.13 8.89
C GLU A 26 3.73 10.60 7.91
N LEU A 27 3.77 9.30 7.62
CA LEU A 27 2.81 8.69 6.70
C LEU A 27 1.39 8.77 7.26
N GLN A 28 1.21 8.55 8.56
CA GLN A 28 -0.10 8.68 9.19
C GLN A 28 -0.65 10.10 9.08
N GLU A 29 0.19 11.10 9.30
CA GLU A 29 -0.19 12.49 9.12
C GLU A 29 -0.56 12.80 7.68
N GLN A 30 0.20 12.28 6.72
CA GLN A 30 -0.07 12.49 5.32
C GLN A 30 -1.38 11.84 4.89
N MET A 31 -1.70 10.66 5.43
CA MET A 31 -3.00 10.02 5.18
C MET A 31 -4.13 10.87 5.71
N LYS A 32 -3.97 11.41 6.90
CA LYS A 32 -4.97 12.29 7.51
C LYS A 32 -5.23 13.50 6.61
N TRP A 33 -4.17 14.16 6.19
CA TRP A 33 -4.28 15.32 5.31
C TRP A 33 -4.89 14.96 3.96
N TYR A 34 -4.51 13.82 3.42
CA TYR A 34 -5.03 13.34 2.15
C TYR A 34 -6.57 13.25 2.19
N PHE A 35 -7.11 12.67 3.26
CA PHE A 35 -8.56 12.51 3.38
C PHE A 35 -9.25 13.79 3.81
N GLU A 36 -8.58 14.66 4.56
CA GLU A 36 -9.14 15.98 4.89
C GLU A 36 -9.39 16.84 3.64
N GLU A 37 -8.51 16.71 2.66
CA GLU A 37 -8.65 17.40 1.38
C GLU A 37 -9.71 16.77 0.48
N ARG A 38 -10.20 15.60 0.84
CA ARG A 38 -11.16 14.84 0.05
C ARG A 38 -12.35 14.43 0.89
N PRO A 39 -13.16 15.42 1.33
CA PRO A 39 -14.28 15.13 2.23
C PRO A 39 -15.39 14.32 1.57
N ASP A 40 -15.40 14.20 0.25
CA ASP A 40 -16.37 13.42 -0.50
C ASP A 40 -16.10 11.91 -0.44
N VAL A 41 -14.94 11.48 0.06
CA VAL A 41 -14.63 10.06 0.24
C VAL A 41 -15.45 9.52 1.41
N GLU A 42 -16.16 8.42 1.19
CA GLU A 42 -16.97 7.81 2.23
C GLU A 42 -16.11 7.27 3.37
N ALA A 43 -16.62 7.37 4.59
CA ALA A 43 -15.90 6.92 5.79
C ALA A 43 -15.49 5.47 5.71
N LYS A 44 -16.31 4.60 5.13
CA LYS A 44 -15.98 3.18 5.00
C LYS A 44 -14.82 2.94 4.04
N ASP A 45 -14.72 3.73 2.97
CA ASP A 45 -13.62 3.61 2.03
C ASP A 45 -12.32 4.12 2.66
N GLN A 46 -12.41 5.23 3.39
CA GLN A 46 -11.27 5.75 4.14
C GLN A 46 -10.77 4.72 5.16
N LEU A 47 -11.68 4.14 5.93
CA LEU A 47 -11.32 3.13 6.92
C LEU A 47 -10.68 1.91 6.28
N TYR A 48 -11.21 1.46 5.16
CA TYR A 48 -10.66 0.32 4.43
C TYR A 48 -9.21 0.60 4.00
N ILE A 49 -8.97 1.77 3.42
CA ILE A 49 -7.63 2.16 2.94
C ILE A 49 -6.66 2.25 4.12
N GLU A 50 -7.04 2.94 5.18
CA GLU A 50 -6.19 3.10 6.35
C GLU A 50 -5.87 1.76 7.01
N THR A 51 -6.86 0.89 7.14
CA THR A 51 -6.69 -0.44 7.73
C THR A 51 -5.75 -1.28 6.88
N LYS A 52 -5.93 -1.26 5.57
CA LYS A 52 -5.11 -2.05 4.66
C LYS A 52 -3.65 -1.57 4.67
N ILE A 53 -3.44 -0.27 4.65
CA ILE A 53 -2.08 0.28 4.72
C ILE A 53 -1.42 -0.09 6.05
N GLY A 54 -2.15 0.02 7.15
CA GLY A 54 -1.63 -0.41 8.46
C GLY A 54 -1.21 -1.87 8.50
N SER A 55 -2.02 -2.74 7.89
CA SER A 55 -1.70 -4.17 7.79
C SER A 55 -0.46 -4.42 6.94
N ILE A 56 -0.33 -3.71 5.82
CA ILE A 56 0.84 -3.82 4.95
C ILE A 56 2.10 -3.38 5.70
N LEU A 57 2.03 -2.26 6.42
CA LEU A 57 3.17 -1.75 7.19
C LEU A 57 3.63 -2.75 8.24
N LYS A 58 2.71 -3.41 8.92
CA LYS A 58 3.02 -4.43 9.91
C LYS A 58 3.74 -5.63 9.31
N ARG A 59 3.44 -5.95 8.07
CA ARG A 59 3.96 -7.13 7.39
C ARG A 59 5.09 -6.83 6.40
N LEU A 60 5.58 -5.59 6.40
CA LEU A 60 6.65 -5.20 5.46
C LEU A 60 7.85 -6.13 5.49
N PRO A 61 8.39 -6.54 6.67
CA PRO A 61 9.55 -7.44 6.66
C PRO A 61 9.24 -8.76 5.96
N GLU A 62 8.08 -9.35 6.20
CA GLU A 62 7.67 -10.60 5.55
C GLU A 62 7.47 -10.41 4.05
N ILE A 63 6.86 -9.29 3.67
CA ILE A 63 6.60 -8.97 2.26
C ILE A 63 7.92 -8.78 1.52
N ASP A 64 8.84 -8.05 2.09
CA ASP A 64 10.14 -7.80 1.46
C ASP A 64 10.96 -9.07 1.36
N ASP A 65 10.90 -9.95 2.35
CA ASP A 65 11.54 -11.26 2.28
C ASP A 65 10.97 -12.09 1.13
N LYS A 66 9.67 -12.05 0.92
CA LYS A 66 9.04 -12.75 -0.20
C LYS A 66 9.47 -12.18 -1.53
N ILE A 67 9.58 -10.87 -1.64
CA ILE A 67 10.05 -10.21 -2.85
C ILE A 67 11.49 -10.63 -3.14
N HIS A 68 12.34 -10.65 -2.14
CA HIS A 68 13.73 -11.15 -2.29
C HIS A 68 13.75 -12.56 -2.81
N SER A 69 12.90 -13.42 -2.27
CA SER A 69 12.82 -14.82 -2.66
C SER A 69 12.39 -14.98 -4.12
N ILE A 70 11.41 -14.18 -4.56
CA ILE A 70 10.87 -14.21 -5.92
C ILE A 70 11.85 -13.60 -6.91
N CYS A 71 12.52 -12.53 -6.51
CA CYS A 71 13.45 -11.80 -7.37
C CYS A 71 14.89 -12.28 -7.16
N GLU A 72 15.08 -13.58 -7.07
CA GLU A 72 16.41 -14.18 -6.87
C GLU A 72 17.37 -13.70 -7.95
N GLY A 73 18.51 -13.18 -7.53
CA GLY A 73 19.49 -12.61 -8.44
C GLY A 73 19.28 -11.13 -8.76
N TRP A 74 18.19 -10.54 -8.28
CA TRP A 74 17.91 -9.12 -8.45
C TRP A 74 18.08 -8.41 -7.10
N ARG A 75 18.62 -7.21 -7.16
CA ARG A 75 18.73 -6.38 -5.97
C ARG A 75 17.51 -5.47 -5.88
N LEU A 76 16.87 -5.45 -4.71
CA LEU A 76 15.73 -4.56 -4.49
C LEU A 76 16.12 -3.09 -4.68
N GLU A 77 17.35 -2.74 -4.37
CA GLU A 77 17.85 -1.37 -4.54
C GLU A 77 17.82 -0.91 -6.00
N ARG A 78 17.79 -1.85 -6.95
CA ARG A 78 17.75 -1.53 -8.37
C ARG A 78 16.34 -1.31 -8.89
N LEU A 79 15.36 -1.71 -8.11
CA LEU A 79 13.97 -1.45 -8.46
C LEU A 79 13.67 0.02 -8.19
N GLY A 80 12.92 0.64 -9.10
CA GLY A 80 12.39 1.96 -8.83
C GLY A 80 11.42 1.92 -7.66
N LYS A 81 11.25 3.02 -6.97
CA LYS A 81 10.34 3.09 -5.82
C LYS A 81 8.88 2.81 -6.20
N PRO A 82 8.39 3.26 -7.38
CA PRO A 82 7.04 2.87 -7.81
C PRO A 82 6.91 1.35 -8.02
N GLU A 83 7.91 0.72 -8.62
CA GLU A 83 7.90 -0.73 -8.86
C GLU A 83 7.89 -1.50 -7.56
N LEU A 84 8.66 -1.06 -6.58
CA LEU A 84 8.68 -1.69 -5.27
C LEU A 84 7.33 -1.57 -4.57
N ALA A 85 6.67 -0.41 -4.67
CA ALA A 85 5.34 -0.23 -4.09
C ALA A 85 4.31 -1.15 -4.73
N ILE A 86 4.37 -1.31 -6.06
CA ILE A 86 3.49 -2.22 -6.79
C ILE A 86 3.71 -3.67 -6.33
N LEU A 87 4.97 -4.09 -6.21
CA LEU A 87 5.30 -5.44 -5.78
C LEU A 87 4.84 -5.70 -4.34
N ARG A 88 5.03 -4.74 -3.45
CA ARG A 88 4.59 -4.87 -2.07
C ARG A 88 3.08 -5.04 -1.98
N LEU A 89 2.34 -4.24 -2.72
CA LEU A 89 0.89 -4.35 -2.74
C LEU A 89 0.45 -5.70 -3.31
N ALA A 90 1.04 -6.11 -4.43
CA ALA A 90 0.69 -7.37 -5.08
C ALA A 90 0.99 -8.57 -4.18
N VAL A 91 2.16 -8.61 -3.54
CA VAL A 91 2.51 -9.69 -2.63
C VAL A 91 1.56 -9.73 -1.44
N TYR A 92 1.24 -8.58 -0.87
CA TYR A 92 0.28 -8.52 0.23
C TYR A 92 -1.07 -9.08 -0.20
N GLU A 93 -1.58 -8.67 -1.35
CA GLU A 93 -2.87 -9.13 -1.85
C GLU A 93 -2.90 -10.64 -2.07
N ILE A 94 -1.84 -11.19 -2.65
CA ILE A 94 -1.76 -12.63 -2.92
C ILE A 94 -1.68 -13.44 -1.63
N THR A 95 -0.94 -12.96 -0.64
CA THR A 95 -0.67 -13.74 0.58
C THR A 95 -1.67 -13.51 1.70
N ASN A 96 -2.35 -12.37 1.72
CA ASN A 96 -3.17 -11.99 2.87
C ASN A 96 -4.63 -11.66 2.52
N ASP A 97 -4.92 -11.43 1.26
CA ASP A 97 -6.23 -10.96 0.82
C ASP A 97 -6.93 -12.09 0.05
N ALA A 98 -7.43 -13.07 0.80
CA ALA A 98 -8.02 -14.30 0.24
C ALA A 98 -9.27 -14.04 -0.61
N ASN A 99 -9.88 -12.88 -0.47
CA ASN A 99 -11.14 -12.55 -1.16
C ASN A 99 -10.95 -11.78 -2.46
N ILE A 100 -9.70 -11.56 -2.87
CA ILE A 100 -9.47 -10.90 -4.15
C ILE A 100 -9.60 -11.93 -5.26
N PRO A 101 -10.51 -11.71 -6.23
CA PRO A 101 -10.61 -12.61 -7.38
C PRO A 101 -9.32 -12.56 -8.19
N THR A 102 -8.81 -13.71 -8.45
CA THR A 102 -7.62 -13.83 -9.30
C THR A 102 -7.98 -13.66 -10.76
#